data_a04c1eee6572286886d1805068a95dd3
#
_entry.id   a04c1eee6572286886d1805068a95dd3
#
_cell.length_a   1.000
_cell.length_b   1.000
_cell.length_c   1.000
_cell.angle_alpha   90.00
_cell.angle_beta   90.00
_cell.angle_gamma   90.00
#
_symmetry.space_group_name_H-M   'P 1'
#
loop_
_entity.id
_entity.type
_entity.pdbx_description
1 polymer ?
#
loop_
_entity_poly.entity_id
_entity_poly.type
_entity_poly.pdbx_seq_one_letter_code
_entity_poly.pdbx_strand_id
1 'polypeptide(L)'
;MIYFDDIELGSIADIGSAEVTREEVLDFARRYDPQPFHLSDEAAAKTHFGRLSASGWHTAALTMGVISRWLVATEQAGLGSPGIDELRWTKPVYPGDTLHVRGEVVEKTPSRSKPHIGAIRTLTTVTNQHGEPVMSYT
;
A
#
# COMPACT_ATOMS: atom_id res chain seq x y z
N MET A 1 -5.57 1.62 -23.39
CA MET A 1 -4.35 1.54 -22.56
C MET A 1 -3.88 2.94 -22.19
N ILE A 2 -3.47 3.12 -20.94
CA ILE A 2 -2.99 4.41 -20.42
C ILE A 2 -1.46 4.42 -20.42
N TYR A 3 -0.88 5.39 -21.11
CA TYR A 3 0.55 5.57 -21.23
C TYR A 3 1.05 6.76 -20.40
N PHE A 4 2.36 6.90 -20.28
CA PHE A 4 3.00 7.98 -19.54
C PHE A 4 2.45 9.38 -19.89
N ASP A 5 2.25 9.65 -21.17
CA ASP A 5 1.77 10.96 -21.63
C ASP A 5 0.31 11.23 -21.25
N ASP A 6 -0.46 10.18 -20.98
CA ASP A 6 -1.87 10.30 -20.59
C ASP A 6 -2.07 10.61 -19.10
N ILE A 7 -1.01 10.48 -18.31
CA ILE A 7 -1.06 10.66 -16.85
C ILE A 7 -0.77 12.13 -16.53
N GLU A 8 -1.67 12.77 -15.80
CA GLU A 8 -1.51 14.17 -15.41
C GLU A 8 -0.78 14.33 -14.09
N LEU A 9 0.20 15.25 -14.06
CA LEU A 9 0.85 15.68 -12.83
C LEU A 9 -0.20 16.31 -11.89
N GLY A 10 -0.17 15.91 -10.63
CA GLY A 10 -1.13 16.39 -9.63
C GLY A 10 -2.45 15.63 -9.60
N SER A 11 -2.68 14.68 -10.52
CA SER A 11 -3.90 13.88 -10.50
C SER A 11 -3.96 12.99 -9.27
N ILE A 12 -5.18 12.83 -8.75
CA ILE A 12 -5.47 12.02 -7.56
C ILE A 12 -6.45 10.92 -7.96
N ALA A 13 -6.16 9.70 -7.56
CA ALA A 13 -7.03 8.56 -7.81
C ALA A 13 -7.39 7.84 -6.51
N ASP A 14 -8.67 7.50 -6.37
CA ASP A 14 -9.13 6.52 -5.39
C ASP A 14 -8.91 5.15 -6.03
N ILE A 15 -7.87 4.45 -5.58
CA ILE A 15 -7.39 3.23 -6.24
C ILE A 15 -8.25 2.03 -5.87
N GLY A 16 -8.69 1.96 -4.62
CA GLY A 16 -9.54 0.89 -4.15
C GLY A 16 -9.39 0.65 -2.66
N SER A 17 -9.98 -0.44 -2.21
CA SER A 17 -9.97 -0.81 -0.80
C SER A 17 -9.83 -2.31 -0.62
N ALA A 18 -9.45 -2.71 0.59
CA ALA A 18 -9.36 -4.10 0.98
C ALA A 18 -9.69 -4.24 2.45
N GLU A 19 -10.36 -5.32 2.81
CA GLU A 19 -10.63 -5.70 4.18
C GLU A 19 -9.44 -6.47 4.76
N VAL A 20 -9.09 -6.18 6.00
CA VAL A 20 -8.04 -6.88 6.73
C VAL A 20 -8.69 -8.01 7.53
N THR A 21 -8.44 -9.25 7.13
CA THR A 21 -9.00 -10.41 7.83
C THR A 21 -8.00 -10.98 8.83
N ARG A 22 -8.51 -11.51 9.94
CA ARG A 22 -7.70 -12.15 10.96
C ARG A 22 -6.88 -13.31 10.38
N GLU A 23 -7.50 -14.12 9.52
CA GLU A 23 -6.86 -15.26 8.88
C GLU A 23 -5.64 -14.85 8.06
N GLU A 24 -5.78 -13.81 7.25
CA GLU A 24 -4.66 -13.29 6.45
C GLU A 24 -3.56 -12.68 7.31
N VAL A 25 -3.92 -11.94 8.36
CA VAL A 25 -2.95 -11.38 9.30
C VAL A 25 -2.07 -12.46 9.91
N LEU A 26 -2.69 -13.55 10.37
CA LEU A 26 -1.97 -14.67 10.98
C LEU A 26 -1.15 -15.45 9.95
N ASP A 27 -1.70 -15.71 8.77
CA ASP A 27 -1.00 -16.44 7.71
C ASP A 27 0.24 -15.69 7.23
N PHE A 28 0.11 -14.41 6.97
CA PHE A 28 1.24 -13.59 6.58
C PHE A 28 2.31 -13.55 7.67
N ALA A 29 1.92 -13.33 8.91
CA ALA A 29 2.86 -13.24 10.02
C ALA A 29 3.64 -14.55 10.24
N ARG A 30 2.97 -15.69 10.14
CA ARG A 30 3.63 -17.01 10.28
C ARG A 30 4.71 -17.21 9.23
N ARG A 31 4.49 -16.70 8.03
CA ARG A 31 5.41 -16.88 6.90
C ARG A 31 6.53 -15.86 6.88
N TYR A 32 6.24 -14.59 7.20
CA TYR A 32 7.15 -13.49 6.88
C TYR A 32 7.51 -12.57 8.04
N ASP A 33 6.75 -12.58 9.14
CA ASP A 33 7.00 -11.72 10.29
C ASP A 33 6.44 -12.36 11.58
N PRO A 34 7.05 -13.47 12.02
CA PRO A 34 6.50 -14.26 13.13
C PRO A 34 6.79 -13.67 14.51
N GLN A 35 6.65 -12.38 14.68
CA GLN A 35 6.75 -11.73 15.98
C GLN A 35 5.47 -11.98 16.79
N PRO A 36 5.57 -12.20 18.12
CA PRO A 36 4.42 -12.62 18.93
C PRO A 36 3.20 -11.70 18.82
N PHE A 37 3.38 -10.40 18.76
CA PHE A 37 2.28 -9.44 18.67
C PHE A 37 1.58 -9.44 17.30
N HIS A 38 2.11 -10.14 16.31
CA HIS A 38 1.46 -10.41 15.03
C HIS A 38 0.85 -11.81 14.95
N LEU A 39 0.98 -12.59 16.02
CA LEU A 39 0.53 -13.99 16.06
C LEU A 39 -0.56 -14.24 17.10
N SER A 40 -0.74 -13.35 18.09
CA SER A 40 -1.67 -13.58 19.18
C SER A 40 -2.13 -12.28 19.82
N ASP A 41 -3.44 -12.20 20.14
CA ASP A 41 -4.00 -11.07 20.89
C ASP A 41 -3.39 -10.97 22.29
N GLU A 42 -3.14 -12.10 22.93
CA GLU A 42 -2.58 -12.16 24.27
C GLU A 42 -1.18 -11.56 24.31
N ALA A 43 -0.33 -11.90 23.36
CA ALA A 43 1.01 -11.33 23.26
C ALA A 43 0.96 -9.86 22.89
N ALA A 44 0.08 -9.46 21.98
CA ALA A 44 -0.09 -8.07 21.57
C ALA A 44 -0.63 -7.18 22.70
N ALA A 45 -1.45 -7.71 23.58
CA ALA A 45 -1.99 -6.97 24.72
C ALA A 45 -0.90 -6.49 25.69
N LYS A 46 0.27 -7.11 25.66
CA LYS A 46 1.42 -6.71 26.48
C LYS A 46 2.28 -5.64 25.82
N THR A 47 1.89 -5.18 24.64
CA THR A 47 2.59 -4.16 23.87
C THR A 47 1.70 -2.95 23.64
N HIS A 48 2.25 -1.90 23.03
CA HIS A 48 1.50 -0.71 22.64
C HIS A 48 0.42 -0.98 21.59
N PHE A 49 0.47 -2.13 20.89
CA PHE A 49 -0.57 -2.50 19.94
C PHE A 49 -1.90 -2.84 20.62
N GLY A 50 -1.87 -3.36 21.86
CA GLY A 50 -3.05 -3.68 22.66
C GLY A 50 -3.81 -4.94 22.24
N ARG A 51 -3.77 -5.31 20.97
CA ARG A 51 -4.38 -6.52 20.40
C ARG A 51 -3.65 -6.92 19.13
N LEU A 52 -3.98 -8.08 18.58
CA LEU A 52 -3.35 -8.58 17.36
C LEU A 52 -3.35 -7.50 16.27
N SER A 53 -2.16 -7.16 15.78
CA SER A 53 -1.98 -6.21 14.70
C SER A 53 -1.34 -6.88 13.50
N ALA A 54 -1.67 -6.39 12.30
CA ALA A 54 -1.03 -6.83 11.08
C ALA A 54 0.42 -6.36 11.02
N SER A 55 1.30 -7.19 10.47
CA SER A 55 2.64 -6.75 10.12
C SER A 55 2.57 -5.56 9.16
N GLY A 56 3.43 -4.57 9.32
CA GLY A 56 3.52 -3.47 8.37
C GLY A 56 3.78 -3.96 6.94
N TRP A 57 4.57 -5.01 6.80
CA TRP A 57 4.81 -5.64 5.49
C TRP A 57 3.55 -6.27 4.90
N HIS A 58 2.65 -6.76 5.74
CA HIS A 58 1.35 -7.25 5.28
C HIS A 58 0.50 -6.08 4.75
N THR A 59 0.48 -4.96 5.48
CA THR A 59 -0.21 -3.75 5.02
C THR A 59 0.33 -3.30 3.67
N ALA A 60 1.64 -3.31 3.49
CA ALA A 60 2.28 -2.97 2.21
C ALA A 60 1.90 -3.95 1.09
N ALA A 61 1.92 -5.25 1.37
CA ALA A 61 1.56 -6.28 0.40
C ALA A 61 0.08 -6.20 0.00
N LEU A 62 -0.80 -5.97 0.96
CA LEU A 62 -2.24 -5.81 0.74
C LEU A 62 -2.52 -4.59 -0.12
N THR A 63 -1.82 -3.49 0.15
CA THR A 63 -1.87 -2.26 -0.64
C THR A 63 -1.43 -2.52 -2.08
N MET A 64 -0.34 -3.26 -2.28
CA MET A 64 0.13 -3.60 -3.62
C MET A 64 -0.90 -4.45 -4.37
N GLY A 65 -1.60 -5.35 -3.69
CA GLY A 65 -2.69 -6.11 -4.30
C GLY A 65 -3.80 -5.22 -4.82
N VAL A 66 -4.19 -4.21 -4.05
CA VAL A 66 -5.20 -3.22 -4.47
C VAL A 66 -4.70 -2.44 -5.69
N ILE A 67 -3.48 -1.94 -5.63
CA ILE A 67 -2.87 -1.17 -6.72
C ILE A 67 -2.77 -2.01 -8.00
N SER A 68 -2.28 -3.24 -7.89
CA SER A 68 -2.09 -4.11 -9.05
C SER A 68 -3.41 -4.43 -9.77
N ARG A 69 -4.46 -4.70 -9.02
CA ARG A 69 -5.79 -4.93 -9.60
C ARG A 69 -6.32 -3.69 -10.31
N TRP A 70 -6.09 -2.51 -9.74
CA TRP A 70 -6.48 -1.25 -10.35
C TRP A 70 -5.68 -0.96 -11.63
N LEU A 71 -4.36 -1.20 -11.63
CA LEU A 71 -3.52 -1.03 -12.80
C LEU A 71 -3.98 -1.91 -13.97
N VAL A 72 -4.31 -3.16 -13.68
CA VAL A 72 -4.81 -4.10 -14.68
C VAL A 72 -6.20 -3.67 -15.18
N ALA A 73 -7.11 -3.33 -14.27
CA ALA A 73 -8.46 -2.93 -14.61
C ALA A 73 -8.53 -1.64 -15.42
N THR A 74 -7.58 -0.73 -15.21
CA THR A 74 -7.50 0.54 -15.95
C THR A 74 -6.53 0.48 -17.14
N GLU A 75 -6.00 -0.69 -17.44
CA GLU A 75 -5.11 -0.94 -18.58
C GLU A 75 -3.91 0.03 -18.64
N GLN A 76 -3.23 0.22 -17.52
CA GLN A 76 -2.06 1.07 -17.50
C GLN A 76 -0.81 0.34 -17.99
N ALA A 77 -0.01 1.04 -18.81
CA ALA A 77 1.20 0.51 -19.41
C ALA A 77 2.39 0.57 -18.45
N GLY A 78 2.28 -0.13 -17.31
CA GLY A 78 3.33 -0.15 -16.29
C GLY A 78 4.44 -1.13 -16.62
N LEU A 79 5.67 -0.75 -16.33
CA LEU A 79 6.86 -1.57 -16.55
C LEU A 79 7.53 -2.02 -15.25
N GLY A 80 6.96 -1.67 -14.12
CA GLY A 80 7.50 -1.98 -12.80
C GLY A 80 8.06 -0.76 -12.10
N SER A 81 8.54 -0.96 -10.89
CA SER A 81 9.08 0.10 -10.04
C SER A 81 10.49 -0.27 -9.58
N PRO A 82 11.43 0.67 -9.60
CA PRO A 82 12.78 0.42 -9.06
C PRO A 82 12.81 0.40 -7.53
N GLY A 83 11.76 0.85 -6.88
CA GLY A 83 11.69 0.91 -5.43
C GLY A 83 10.65 1.90 -4.93
N ILE A 84 10.64 2.12 -3.64
CA ILE A 84 9.78 3.09 -2.98
C ILE A 84 10.60 3.90 -1.98
N ASP A 85 10.19 5.15 -1.76
CA ASP A 85 10.86 6.06 -0.84
C ASP A 85 9.95 6.38 0.35
N GLU A 86 10.58 6.59 1.49
CA GLU A 86 9.91 7.04 2.72
C GLU A 86 8.70 6.23 3.12
N LEU A 87 8.83 4.92 3.08
CA LEU A 87 7.78 4.03 3.60
C LEU A 87 7.65 4.25 5.11
N ARG A 88 6.44 4.64 5.53
CA ARG A 88 6.12 4.89 6.94
C ARG A 88 4.83 4.19 7.32
N TRP A 89 4.87 3.48 8.42
CA TRP A 89 3.68 2.94 9.08
C TRP A 89 3.34 3.90 10.23
N THR A 90 2.27 4.65 10.06
CA THR A 90 1.92 5.73 10.97
C THR A 90 0.93 5.33 12.05
N LYS A 91 0.25 4.21 11.87
CA LYS A 91 -0.73 3.68 12.81
C LYS A 91 -0.86 2.17 12.66
N PRO A 92 -1.10 1.41 13.75
CA PRO A 92 -1.34 -0.02 13.65
C PRO A 92 -2.58 -0.35 12.82
N VAL A 93 -2.51 -1.49 12.12
CA VAL A 93 -3.63 -2.05 11.35
C VAL A 93 -4.10 -3.31 12.05
N TYR A 94 -5.40 -3.45 12.22
CA TYR A 94 -6.01 -4.54 12.96
C TYR A 94 -6.95 -5.37 12.09
N PRO A 95 -7.14 -6.66 12.42
CA PRO A 95 -8.22 -7.43 11.81
C PRO A 95 -9.56 -6.72 11.95
N GLY A 96 -10.33 -6.68 10.88
CA GLY A 96 -11.59 -5.95 10.82
C GLY A 96 -11.48 -4.55 10.22
N ASP A 97 -10.29 -4.01 10.11
CA ASP A 97 -10.08 -2.72 9.43
C ASP A 97 -10.36 -2.86 7.92
N THR A 98 -10.84 -1.78 7.33
CA THR A 98 -10.93 -1.63 5.88
C THR A 98 -9.94 -0.57 5.46
N LEU A 99 -9.02 -0.93 4.59
CA LEU A 99 -7.98 -0.02 4.10
C LEU A 99 -8.39 0.58 2.77
N HIS A 100 -8.25 1.89 2.65
CA HIS A 100 -8.51 2.64 1.43
C HIS A 100 -7.18 3.15 0.88
N VAL A 101 -6.93 2.91 -0.39
CA VAL A 101 -5.68 3.28 -1.06
C VAL A 101 -5.92 4.44 -2.01
N ARG A 102 -5.11 5.47 -1.87
CA ARG A 102 -5.18 6.68 -2.69
C ARG A 102 -3.81 7.00 -3.24
N GLY A 103 -3.76 7.43 -4.49
CA GLY A 103 -2.52 7.83 -5.14
C GLY A 103 -2.59 9.25 -5.69
N GLU A 104 -1.51 9.99 -5.55
CA GLU A 104 -1.33 11.31 -6.14
C GLU A 104 -0.04 11.33 -6.95
N VAL A 105 -0.12 11.72 -8.21
CA VAL A 105 1.07 11.84 -9.08
C VAL A 105 1.79 13.14 -8.73
N VAL A 106 2.95 13.02 -8.09
CA VAL A 106 3.70 14.16 -7.57
C VAL A 106 4.88 14.57 -8.45
N GLU A 107 5.32 13.68 -9.35
CA GLU A 107 6.42 13.96 -10.27
C GLU A 107 6.31 13.11 -11.52
N LYS A 108 6.67 13.70 -12.67
CA LYS A 108 6.79 13.00 -13.95
C LYS A 108 8.12 13.35 -14.57
N THR A 109 8.89 12.33 -14.96
CA THR A 109 10.21 12.50 -15.55
C THR A 109 10.34 11.67 -16.82
N PRO A 110 10.44 12.27 -18.02
CA PRO A 110 10.72 11.50 -19.22
C PRO A 110 12.09 10.86 -19.15
N SER A 111 12.24 9.66 -19.70
CA SER A 111 13.55 9.03 -19.82
C SER A 111 14.42 9.79 -20.82
N ARG A 112 15.69 10.05 -20.46
CA ARG A 112 16.63 10.71 -21.35
C ARG A 112 17.15 9.78 -22.46
N SER A 113 17.22 8.48 -22.17
CA SER A 113 17.78 7.48 -23.10
C SER A 113 16.72 6.74 -23.91
N LYS A 114 15.48 6.74 -23.44
CA LYS A 114 14.37 6.00 -24.06
C LYS A 114 13.14 6.92 -24.17
N PRO A 115 12.99 7.64 -25.31
CA PRO A 115 12.01 8.73 -25.43
C PRO A 115 10.55 8.29 -25.34
N HIS A 116 10.24 7.00 -25.45
CA HIS A 116 8.87 6.47 -25.37
C HIS A 116 8.51 5.92 -23.98
N ILE A 117 9.38 6.06 -22.99
CA ILE A 117 9.09 5.71 -21.60
C ILE A 117 9.43 6.86 -20.68
N GLY A 118 8.86 6.82 -19.48
CA GLY A 118 9.13 7.80 -18.44
C GLY A 118 8.86 7.21 -17.07
N ALA A 119 9.23 7.94 -16.04
CA ALA A 119 8.99 7.58 -14.65
C ALA A 119 7.98 8.53 -14.04
N ILE A 120 7.08 8.01 -13.23
CA ILE A 120 6.20 8.80 -12.38
C ILE A 120 6.48 8.49 -10.92
N ARG A 121 6.38 9.52 -10.08
CA ARG A 121 6.40 9.33 -8.63
C ARG A 121 4.99 9.55 -8.12
N THR A 122 4.52 8.60 -7.35
CA THR A 122 3.17 8.63 -6.79
C THR A 122 3.25 8.60 -5.28
N LEU A 123 2.66 9.59 -4.62
CA LEU A 123 2.44 9.54 -3.19
C LEU A 123 1.24 8.62 -2.94
N THR A 124 1.51 7.48 -2.33
CA THR A 124 0.48 6.50 -1.95
C THR A 124 0.15 6.69 -0.47
N THR A 125 -1.12 6.89 -0.18
CA THR A 125 -1.63 7.02 1.19
C THR A 125 -2.68 5.95 1.44
N VAL A 126 -2.53 5.24 2.54
CA VAL A 126 -3.48 4.21 2.96
C VAL A 126 -4.13 4.66 4.26
N THR A 127 -5.46 4.68 4.27
CA THR A 127 -6.25 5.07 5.45
C THR A 127 -7.14 3.91 5.88
N ASN A 128 -7.50 3.89 7.17
CA ASN A 128 -8.48 2.93 7.67
C ASN A 128 -9.92 3.45 7.47
N GLN A 129 -10.91 2.71 7.98
CA GLN A 129 -12.34 3.07 7.88
C GLN A 129 -12.72 4.37 8.60
N HIS A 130 -11.85 4.88 9.46
CA HIS A 130 -12.06 6.14 10.18
C HIS A 130 -11.36 7.32 9.49
N GLY A 131 -10.78 7.10 8.31
CA GLY A 131 -10.04 8.13 7.59
C GLY A 131 -8.65 8.42 8.16
N GLU A 132 -8.15 7.57 9.07
CA GLU A 132 -6.85 7.75 9.69
C GLU A 132 -5.75 7.16 8.82
N PRO A 133 -4.67 7.92 8.52
CA PRO A 133 -3.54 7.37 7.78
C PRO A 133 -2.85 6.26 8.59
N VAL A 134 -2.60 5.12 7.92
CA VAL A 134 -1.91 3.98 8.53
C VAL A 134 -0.58 3.70 7.85
N MET A 135 -0.44 4.07 6.58
CA MET A 135 0.80 3.88 5.82
C MET A 135 0.89 4.92 4.70
N SER A 136 2.10 5.34 4.38
CA SER A 136 2.36 6.15 3.19
C SER A 136 3.73 5.86 2.62
N TYR A 137 3.89 6.09 1.32
CA TYR A 137 5.19 6.04 0.63
C TYR A 137 5.09 6.77 -0.72
N THR A 138 6.24 7.05 -1.29
CA THR A 138 6.35 7.64 -2.63
C THR A 138 7.14 6.76 -3.56
#